data_09bdd18549be8dbd7de7a4fef5b012b0
#
_entry.id   09bdd18549be8dbd7de7a4fef5b012b0
#
_cell.length_a   1.000
_cell.length_b   1.000
_cell.length_c   1.000
_cell.angle_alpha   90.00
_cell.angle_beta   90.00
_cell.angle_gamma   90.00
#
_symmetry.space_group_name_H-M   'P 1'
#
loop_
_entity.id
_entity.type
_entity.pdbx_description
1 polymer ?
#
loop_
_entity_poly.entity_id
_entity_poly.type
_entity_poly.pdbx_seq_one_letter_code
_entity_poly.pdbx_strand_id
1 'polypeptide(L)'
;LYKGTLKYNNIILSGEFLKGLPNNNCSYNSSNEMYNGAWNNGIKNGYGTYENKTYKYNGEWKDDLFDGVGTLYINNNNNNTIYNGSFIEGKKHGNGTLNINSETFYVEYNEGILKKKLTLQEKENQDLKDINNKLNNKLDETKILVQNQEDAIISYNSKLSELQKELRKMQESVLCKICFKNNSCIVLNPCSHMCTCSTCIKQITNKKCPICRAVFRSYSNVFIS
;
A
#
# COMPACT_ATOMS: atom_id res chain seq x y z
N LEU A 1 -46.33 -15.38 -1.34
CA LEU A 1 -45.99 -15.13 0.07
C LEU A 1 -47.26 -14.75 0.82
N TYR A 2 -47.49 -15.35 1.97
CA TYR A 2 -48.54 -14.96 2.91
C TYR A 2 -47.98 -14.96 4.33
N LYS A 3 -48.54 -14.12 5.21
CA LYS A 3 -48.16 -14.06 6.63
C LYS A 3 -49.16 -14.85 7.44
N GLY A 4 -48.72 -15.61 8.41
CA GLY A 4 -49.58 -16.42 9.24
C GLY A 4 -48.90 -17.05 10.44
N THR A 5 -49.66 -17.82 11.19
CA THR A 5 -49.18 -18.62 12.32
C THR A 5 -49.73 -20.02 12.19
N LEU A 6 -48.85 -21.00 12.20
CA LEU A 6 -49.18 -22.42 12.27
C LEU A 6 -48.96 -22.90 13.70
N LYS A 7 -49.89 -23.63 14.24
CA LYS A 7 -49.81 -24.23 15.57
C LYS A 7 -50.08 -25.73 15.44
N TYR A 8 -49.15 -26.53 15.88
CA TYR A 8 -49.29 -27.97 15.90
C TYR A 8 -48.62 -28.55 17.17
N ASN A 9 -49.38 -29.19 18.04
CA ASN A 9 -48.96 -29.59 19.36
C ASN A 9 -48.29 -28.43 20.13
N ASN A 10 -47.05 -28.59 20.57
CA ASN A 10 -46.27 -27.56 21.28
C ASN A 10 -45.39 -26.72 20.34
N ILE A 11 -45.60 -26.78 19.02
CA ILE A 11 -44.86 -26.03 18.03
C ILE A 11 -45.69 -24.85 17.54
N ILE A 12 -45.07 -23.68 17.56
CA ILE A 12 -45.62 -22.45 16.98
C ILE A 12 -44.64 -21.95 15.94
N LEU A 13 -45.09 -21.82 14.70
CA LEU A 13 -44.33 -21.29 13.59
C LEU A 13 -45.11 -20.09 13.03
N SER A 14 -44.49 -18.91 13.08
CA SER A 14 -45.12 -17.67 12.64
C SER A 14 -44.20 -16.82 11.79
N GLY A 15 -44.75 -16.16 10.77
CA GLY A 15 -43.99 -15.32 9.85
C GLY A 15 -44.50 -15.38 8.42
N GLU A 16 -43.57 -15.37 7.48
CA GLU A 16 -43.88 -15.42 6.05
C GLU A 16 -43.75 -16.85 5.52
N PHE A 17 -44.69 -17.24 4.64
CA PHE A 17 -44.73 -18.58 4.07
C PHE A 17 -44.81 -18.53 2.55
N LEU A 18 -44.10 -19.43 1.88
CA LEU A 18 -44.18 -19.67 0.45
C LEU A 18 -44.55 -21.15 0.22
N LYS A 19 -45.70 -21.39 -0.49
CA LYS A 19 -46.18 -22.75 -0.76
C LYS A 19 -46.28 -23.65 0.51
N GLY A 20 -46.67 -23.06 1.64
CA GLY A 20 -46.78 -23.79 2.91
C GLY A 20 -45.52 -23.93 3.73
N LEU A 21 -44.37 -23.52 3.22
CA LEU A 21 -43.10 -23.58 3.92
C LEU A 21 -42.68 -22.22 4.46
N PRO A 22 -41.99 -22.15 5.64
CA PRO A 22 -41.38 -20.90 6.11
C PRO A 22 -40.42 -20.32 5.08
N ASN A 23 -40.55 -19.00 4.88
CA ASN A 23 -39.71 -18.27 3.94
C ASN A 23 -39.50 -16.86 4.46
N ASN A 24 -38.34 -16.23 4.13
CA ASN A 24 -37.95 -14.94 4.70
C ASN A 24 -37.86 -15.02 6.25
N ASN A 25 -38.42 -14.02 6.95
CA ASN A 25 -38.29 -13.94 8.40
C ASN A 25 -39.45 -14.71 9.08
N CYS A 26 -39.11 -15.80 9.76
CA CYS A 26 -40.05 -16.56 10.57
C CYS A 26 -39.50 -16.87 11.94
N SER A 27 -40.37 -17.03 12.93
CA SER A 27 -40.08 -17.52 14.26
C SER A 27 -40.63 -18.94 14.41
N TYR A 28 -39.77 -19.84 14.87
CA TYR A 28 -40.11 -21.20 15.30
C TYR A 28 -39.94 -21.29 16.81
N ASN A 29 -40.93 -21.82 17.50
CA ASN A 29 -40.89 -21.98 18.95
C ASN A 29 -41.48 -23.34 19.32
N SER A 30 -40.73 -24.12 20.12
CA SER A 30 -41.16 -25.38 20.72
C SER A 30 -40.88 -25.39 22.21
N SER A 31 -41.27 -26.48 22.90
CA SER A 31 -40.94 -26.66 24.34
C SER A 31 -39.44 -26.73 24.65
N ASN A 32 -38.61 -27.03 23.67
CA ASN A 32 -37.16 -27.32 23.89
C ASN A 32 -36.23 -26.33 23.18
N GLU A 33 -36.71 -25.65 22.15
CA GLU A 33 -35.84 -24.78 21.32
C GLU A 33 -36.66 -23.72 20.66
N MET A 34 -36.00 -22.61 20.31
CA MET A 34 -36.53 -21.54 19.50
C MET A 34 -35.57 -21.11 18.40
N TYR A 35 -36.11 -20.68 17.28
CA TYR A 35 -35.37 -20.02 16.22
C TYR A 35 -36.14 -18.80 15.73
N ASN A 36 -35.43 -17.70 15.57
CA ASN A 36 -35.98 -16.48 14.98
C ASN A 36 -34.97 -15.95 13.95
N GLY A 37 -35.33 -15.95 12.69
CA GLY A 37 -34.44 -15.55 11.64
C GLY A 37 -34.93 -15.83 10.23
N ALA A 38 -33.97 -15.83 9.31
CA ALA A 38 -34.24 -16.03 7.89
C ALA A 38 -34.42 -17.50 7.54
N TRP A 39 -35.37 -17.77 6.66
CA TRP A 39 -35.70 -19.07 6.11
C TRP A 39 -35.75 -19.02 4.59
N ASN A 40 -35.37 -20.10 3.96
CA ASN A 40 -35.54 -20.31 2.53
C ASN A 40 -36.19 -21.69 2.29
N ASN A 41 -37.42 -21.69 1.79
CA ASN A 41 -38.17 -22.91 1.50
C ASN A 41 -38.17 -23.96 2.65
N GLY A 42 -38.38 -23.52 3.89
CA GLY A 42 -38.45 -24.40 5.05
C GLY A 42 -37.11 -24.72 5.73
N ILE A 43 -36.00 -24.16 5.26
CA ILE A 43 -34.64 -24.40 5.74
C ILE A 43 -34.12 -23.08 6.31
N LYS A 44 -33.40 -23.10 7.43
CA LYS A 44 -32.74 -21.91 8.01
C LYS A 44 -31.62 -21.49 7.07
N ASN A 45 -31.70 -20.25 6.57
CA ASN A 45 -30.72 -19.73 5.61
C ASN A 45 -30.69 -18.20 5.68
N GLY A 46 -29.53 -17.63 6.00
CA GLY A 46 -29.33 -16.21 6.29
C GLY A 46 -29.11 -15.97 7.78
N TYR A 47 -29.40 -14.77 8.28
CA TYR A 47 -29.13 -14.43 9.67
C TYR A 47 -30.27 -14.87 10.60
N GLY A 48 -29.91 -15.44 11.77
CA GLY A 48 -30.90 -15.86 12.76
C GLY A 48 -30.32 -16.17 14.13
N THR A 49 -31.22 -16.20 15.11
CA THR A 49 -30.93 -16.57 16.50
C THR A 49 -31.59 -17.90 16.81
N TYR A 50 -30.85 -18.83 17.28
CA TYR A 50 -31.32 -20.12 17.80
C TYR A 50 -30.98 -20.22 19.30
N GLU A 51 -31.88 -20.78 20.06
CA GLU A 51 -31.68 -20.99 21.51
C GLU A 51 -32.34 -22.28 21.96
N ASN A 52 -31.61 -23.05 22.76
CA ASN A 52 -32.13 -24.20 23.49
C ASN A 52 -31.58 -24.20 24.94
N LYS A 53 -31.79 -25.27 25.69
CA LYS A 53 -31.35 -25.37 27.08
C LYS A 53 -29.84 -25.34 27.28
N THR A 54 -29.06 -25.72 26.28
CA THR A 54 -27.59 -25.90 26.37
C THR A 54 -26.82 -24.78 25.71
N TYR A 55 -27.34 -24.21 24.64
CA TYR A 55 -26.64 -23.12 23.94
C TYR A 55 -27.58 -22.15 23.23
N LYS A 56 -27.04 -20.97 22.96
CA LYS A 56 -27.64 -19.96 22.08
C LYS A 56 -26.65 -19.63 20.98
N TYR A 57 -27.14 -19.56 19.76
CA TYR A 57 -26.36 -19.11 18.62
C TYR A 57 -27.02 -17.89 17.99
N ASN A 58 -26.22 -16.89 17.65
CA ASN A 58 -26.66 -15.70 16.94
C ASN A 58 -25.68 -15.43 15.79
N GLY A 59 -26.10 -15.62 14.54
CA GLY A 59 -25.22 -15.53 13.41
C GLY A 59 -25.84 -16.00 12.11
N GLU A 60 -24.95 -16.30 11.17
CA GLU A 60 -25.30 -16.73 9.82
C GLU A 60 -25.58 -18.24 9.76
N TRP A 61 -26.54 -18.58 8.91
CA TRP A 61 -27.04 -19.94 8.69
C TRP A 61 -27.03 -20.27 7.22
N LYS A 62 -26.69 -21.48 6.89
CA LYS A 62 -26.80 -22.05 5.56
C LYS A 62 -27.24 -23.51 5.68
N ASP A 63 -28.33 -23.85 5.02
CA ASP A 63 -28.85 -25.21 4.97
C ASP A 63 -29.01 -25.86 6.35
N ASP A 64 -29.67 -25.12 7.30
CA ASP A 64 -29.89 -25.48 8.71
C ASP A 64 -28.63 -25.58 9.59
N LEU A 65 -27.42 -25.27 9.06
CA LEU A 65 -26.16 -25.29 9.78
C LEU A 65 -25.66 -23.86 10.06
N PHE A 66 -24.86 -23.70 11.11
CA PHE A 66 -24.08 -22.47 11.34
C PHE A 66 -23.06 -22.33 10.21
N ASP A 67 -23.09 -21.24 9.48
CA ASP A 67 -22.16 -21.01 8.34
C ASP A 67 -21.98 -19.51 8.14
N GLY A 68 -20.74 -19.06 8.19
CA GLY A 68 -20.41 -17.61 8.21
C GLY A 68 -20.03 -17.14 9.62
N VAL A 69 -20.29 -15.88 9.94
CA VAL A 69 -19.90 -15.28 11.22
C VAL A 69 -21.03 -15.40 12.25
N GLY A 70 -20.66 -15.75 13.49
CA GLY A 70 -21.63 -15.86 14.56
C GLY A 70 -21.05 -15.89 15.96
N THR A 71 -21.94 -15.77 16.94
CA THR A 71 -21.64 -15.86 18.37
C THR A 71 -22.38 -17.06 18.97
N LEU A 72 -21.62 -17.96 19.55
CA LEU A 72 -22.14 -19.15 20.23
C LEU A 72 -21.95 -19.01 21.75
N TYR A 73 -23.04 -18.95 22.47
CA TYR A 73 -23.09 -18.94 23.93
C TYR A 73 -23.37 -20.37 24.40
N ILE A 74 -22.50 -20.93 25.20
CA ILE A 74 -22.66 -22.29 25.80
C ILE A 74 -22.83 -22.09 27.29
N ASN A 75 -24.01 -22.47 27.78
CA ASN A 75 -24.34 -22.43 29.20
C ASN A 75 -24.08 -23.79 29.82
N ASN A 76 -22.89 -23.99 30.37
CA ASN A 76 -22.57 -25.14 31.22
C ASN A 76 -22.68 -24.70 32.68
N ASN A 77 -23.37 -25.45 33.51
CA ASN A 77 -23.80 -25.14 34.89
C ASN A 77 -22.81 -24.38 35.78
N ASN A 78 -21.50 -24.32 35.43
CA ASN A 78 -20.47 -23.59 36.16
C ASN A 78 -19.55 -22.71 35.27
N ASN A 79 -19.69 -22.76 33.94
CA ASN A 79 -18.80 -22.03 33.05
C ASN A 79 -19.57 -21.43 31.87
N ASN A 80 -19.69 -20.11 31.84
CA ASN A 80 -20.20 -19.42 30.68
C ASN A 80 -19.09 -19.31 29.61
N THR A 81 -19.27 -20.01 28.52
CA THR A 81 -18.33 -19.99 27.40
C THR A 81 -18.98 -19.28 26.21
N ILE A 82 -18.32 -18.26 25.70
CA ILE A 82 -18.77 -17.50 24.54
C ILE A 82 -17.69 -17.61 23.45
N TYR A 83 -18.07 -18.15 22.31
CA TYR A 83 -17.22 -18.11 21.12
C TYR A 83 -17.81 -17.11 20.13
N ASN A 84 -16.97 -16.19 19.65
CA ASN A 84 -17.31 -15.26 18.59
C ASN A 84 -16.29 -15.44 17.46
N GLY A 85 -16.75 -15.86 16.29
CA GLY A 85 -15.89 -16.18 15.16
C GLY A 85 -16.65 -16.81 14.00
N SER A 86 -15.91 -17.43 13.09
CA SER A 86 -16.46 -18.03 11.89
C SER A 86 -16.87 -19.49 12.10
N PHE A 87 -17.82 -19.93 11.30
CA PHE A 87 -18.32 -21.28 11.22
C PHE A 87 -18.39 -21.74 9.77
N ILE A 88 -18.13 -22.99 9.52
CA ILE A 88 -18.34 -23.68 8.26
C ILE A 88 -19.02 -25.01 8.55
N GLU A 89 -20.18 -25.28 7.92
CA GLU A 89 -20.96 -26.51 8.09
C GLU A 89 -21.18 -26.92 9.56
N GLY A 90 -21.57 -25.94 10.40
CA GLY A 90 -21.83 -26.13 11.83
C GLY A 90 -20.58 -26.21 12.72
N LYS A 91 -19.38 -26.16 12.18
CA LYS A 91 -18.12 -26.29 12.91
C LYS A 91 -17.41 -24.95 13.02
N LYS A 92 -16.82 -24.64 14.18
CA LYS A 92 -15.92 -23.49 14.35
C LYS A 92 -14.78 -23.55 13.35
N HIS A 93 -14.49 -22.45 12.67
CA HIS A 93 -13.44 -22.36 11.66
C HIS A 93 -12.77 -20.99 11.67
N GLY A 94 -11.44 -20.96 11.31
CA GLY A 94 -10.69 -19.71 11.25
C GLY A 94 -10.47 -19.06 12.61
N ASN A 95 -10.23 -17.75 12.58
CA ASN A 95 -9.92 -16.96 13.76
C ASN A 95 -11.20 -16.55 14.51
N GLY A 96 -11.09 -16.44 15.83
CA GLY A 96 -12.17 -15.99 16.70
C GLY A 96 -11.68 -15.62 18.09
N THR A 97 -12.63 -15.25 18.93
CA THR A 97 -12.40 -15.03 20.36
C THR A 97 -13.19 -16.07 21.16
N LEU A 98 -12.60 -16.56 22.22
CA LEU A 98 -13.19 -17.49 23.17
C LEU A 98 -13.14 -16.87 24.56
N ASN A 99 -14.30 -16.57 25.11
CA ASN A 99 -14.41 -16.07 26.48
C ASN A 99 -14.85 -17.21 27.38
N ILE A 100 -14.06 -17.48 28.43
CA ILE A 100 -14.34 -18.49 29.45
C ILE A 100 -14.20 -17.82 30.81
N ASN A 101 -15.29 -17.75 31.58
CA ASN A 101 -15.31 -17.13 32.92
C ASN A 101 -14.71 -15.72 32.96
N SER A 102 -15.07 -14.88 31.96
CA SER A 102 -14.58 -13.51 31.82
C SER A 102 -13.12 -13.36 31.34
N GLU A 103 -12.43 -14.46 31.11
CA GLU A 103 -11.10 -14.43 30.49
C GLU A 103 -11.20 -14.61 28.98
N THR A 104 -10.60 -13.71 28.20
CA THR A 104 -10.68 -13.71 26.75
C THR A 104 -9.41 -14.28 26.13
N PHE A 105 -9.59 -15.23 25.23
CA PHE A 105 -8.54 -15.86 24.44
C PHE A 105 -8.76 -15.60 22.95
N TYR A 106 -7.70 -15.40 22.21
CA TYR A 106 -7.69 -15.44 20.75
C TYR A 106 -7.47 -16.88 20.30
N VAL A 107 -8.33 -17.37 19.44
CA VAL A 107 -8.33 -18.78 19.03
C VAL A 107 -8.35 -18.92 17.52
N GLU A 108 -7.79 -20.00 17.03
CA GLU A 108 -7.88 -20.46 15.66
C GLU A 108 -8.41 -21.89 15.63
N TYR A 109 -9.48 -22.09 14.88
CA TYR A 109 -10.09 -23.41 14.67
C TYR A 109 -9.94 -23.83 13.20
N ASN A 110 -9.79 -25.13 13.00
CA ASN A 110 -9.93 -25.73 11.68
C ASN A 110 -10.89 -26.92 11.82
N GLU A 111 -12.04 -26.86 11.12
CA GLU A 111 -13.09 -27.89 11.15
C GLU A 111 -13.50 -28.32 12.57
N GLY A 112 -13.67 -27.37 13.45
CA GLY A 112 -14.05 -27.61 14.86
C GLY A 112 -12.88 -27.97 15.79
N ILE A 113 -11.66 -28.19 15.26
CA ILE A 113 -10.48 -28.54 16.05
C ILE A 113 -9.71 -27.27 16.40
N LEU A 114 -9.47 -27.05 17.70
CA LEU A 114 -8.66 -25.93 18.18
C LEU A 114 -7.20 -26.11 17.75
N LYS A 115 -6.68 -25.21 16.95
CA LYS A 115 -5.29 -25.19 16.47
C LYS A 115 -4.40 -24.29 17.30
N LYS A 116 -4.92 -23.12 17.70
CA LYS A 116 -4.17 -22.10 18.44
C LYS A 116 -5.06 -21.48 19.51
N LYS A 117 -4.48 -21.20 20.67
CA LYS A 117 -5.10 -20.43 21.75
C LYS A 117 -4.05 -19.50 22.34
N LEU A 118 -4.32 -18.21 22.36
CA LEU A 118 -3.42 -17.16 22.86
C LEU A 118 -4.17 -16.31 23.87
N THR A 119 -3.49 -15.93 24.93
CA THR A 119 -3.92 -14.85 25.84
C THR A 119 -3.84 -13.51 25.09
N LEU A 120 -4.44 -12.47 25.65
CA LEU A 120 -4.37 -11.10 25.11
C LEU A 120 -2.90 -10.66 24.96
N GLN A 121 -2.09 -10.87 26.00
CA GLN A 121 -0.67 -10.50 26.00
C GLN A 121 0.15 -11.22 24.92
N GLU A 122 -0.10 -12.51 24.73
CA GLU A 122 0.58 -13.29 23.69
C GLU A 122 0.18 -12.83 22.28
N LYS A 123 -1.09 -12.44 22.09
CA LYS A 123 -1.58 -11.89 20.83
C LYS A 123 -0.94 -10.54 20.53
N GLU A 124 -0.90 -9.64 21.49
CA GLU A 124 -0.24 -8.33 21.36
C GLU A 124 1.24 -8.48 21.02
N ASN A 125 1.95 -9.37 21.69
CA ASN A 125 3.35 -9.66 21.43
C ASN A 125 3.58 -10.22 20.01
N GLN A 126 2.66 -11.04 19.50
CA GLN A 126 2.73 -11.56 18.15
C GLN A 126 2.51 -10.44 17.13
N ASP A 127 1.50 -9.60 17.32
CA ASP A 127 1.19 -8.47 16.45
C ASP A 127 2.34 -7.46 16.39
N LEU A 128 2.98 -7.18 17.54
CA LEU A 128 4.17 -6.33 17.61
C LEU A 128 5.35 -6.90 16.81
N LYS A 129 5.58 -8.22 16.88
CA LYS A 129 6.62 -8.88 16.08
C LYS A 129 6.34 -8.76 14.59
N ASP A 130 5.10 -8.96 14.18
CA ASP A 130 4.69 -8.88 12.77
C ASP A 130 4.82 -7.43 12.23
N ILE A 131 4.46 -6.44 13.04
CA ILE A 131 4.67 -5.01 12.72
C ILE A 131 6.16 -4.69 12.57
N ASN A 132 7.00 -5.12 13.52
CA ASN A 132 8.44 -4.90 13.46
C ASN A 132 9.08 -5.52 12.21
N ASN A 133 8.69 -6.72 11.84
CA ASN A 133 9.17 -7.37 10.62
C ASN A 133 8.79 -6.58 9.36
N LYS A 134 7.54 -6.10 9.29
CA LYS A 134 7.08 -5.25 8.16
C LYS A 134 7.83 -3.92 8.10
N LEU A 135 8.11 -3.31 9.27
CA LEU A 135 8.86 -2.06 9.36
C LEU A 135 10.31 -2.24 8.89
N ASN A 136 10.97 -3.32 9.32
CA ASN A 136 12.34 -3.62 8.91
C ASN A 136 12.45 -3.83 7.39
N ASN A 137 11.51 -4.56 6.78
CA ASN A 137 11.48 -4.74 5.34
C ASN A 137 11.34 -3.39 4.59
N LYS A 138 10.44 -2.51 5.05
CA LYS A 138 10.30 -1.15 4.47
C LYS A 138 11.55 -0.30 4.66
N LEU A 139 12.23 -0.43 5.81
CA LEU A 139 13.47 0.27 6.08
C LEU A 139 14.58 -0.15 5.10
N ASP A 140 14.67 -1.45 4.81
CA ASP A 140 15.67 -1.96 3.88
C ASP A 140 15.37 -1.53 2.43
N GLU A 141 14.10 -1.52 2.01
CA GLU A 141 13.69 -0.95 0.72
C GLU A 141 14.08 0.53 0.60
N THR A 142 13.86 1.33 1.65
CA THR A 142 14.23 2.76 1.65
C THR A 142 15.73 2.98 1.62
N LYS A 143 16.52 2.16 2.31
CA LYS A 143 18.00 2.22 2.23
C LYS A 143 18.52 2.00 0.81
N ILE A 144 17.95 1.02 0.08
CA ILE A 144 18.29 0.77 -1.32
C ILE A 144 17.97 1.98 -2.19
N LEU A 145 16.81 2.61 -1.99
CA LEU A 145 16.42 3.80 -2.75
C LEU A 145 17.37 4.98 -2.49
N VAL A 146 17.75 5.20 -1.23
CA VAL A 146 18.71 6.25 -0.86
C VAL A 146 20.07 6.00 -1.52
N GLN A 147 20.58 4.77 -1.48
CA GLN A 147 21.85 4.43 -2.12
C GLN A 147 21.82 4.68 -3.63
N ASN A 148 20.74 4.30 -4.31
CA ASN A 148 20.57 4.55 -5.74
C ASN A 148 20.58 6.06 -6.07
N GLN A 149 19.97 6.89 -5.21
CA GLN A 149 19.99 8.35 -5.37
C GLN A 149 21.39 8.94 -5.17
N GLU A 150 22.13 8.46 -4.18
CA GLU A 150 23.52 8.88 -3.93
C GLU A 150 24.41 8.56 -5.12
N ASP A 151 24.31 7.37 -5.68
CA ASP A 151 25.07 6.94 -6.86
C ASP A 151 24.74 7.82 -8.10
N ALA A 152 23.46 8.15 -8.28
CA ALA A 152 23.03 9.06 -9.34
C ALA A 152 23.62 10.47 -9.16
N ILE A 153 23.61 11.01 -7.94
CA ILE A 153 24.21 12.33 -7.62
C ILE A 153 25.70 12.34 -7.93
N ILE A 154 26.43 11.29 -7.58
CA ILE A 154 27.86 11.17 -7.89
C ILE A 154 28.09 11.20 -9.41
N SER A 155 27.28 10.47 -10.18
CA SER A 155 27.34 10.45 -11.64
C SER A 155 27.08 11.83 -12.25
N TYR A 156 26.03 12.54 -11.78
CA TYR A 156 25.70 13.89 -12.25
C TYR A 156 26.81 14.90 -11.92
N ASN A 157 27.39 14.83 -10.74
CA ASN A 157 28.50 15.72 -10.35
C ASN A 157 29.75 15.53 -11.22
N SER A 158 30.05 14.29 -11.58
CA SER A 158 31.14 13.97 -12.51
C SER A 158 30.88 14.61 -13.89
N LYS A 159 29.66 14.42 -14.43
CA LYS A 159 29.26 15.00 -15.71
C LYS A 159 29.28 16.53 -15.71
N LEU A 160 28.82 17.14 -14.62
CA LEU A 160 28.86 18.60 -14.45
C LEU A 160 30.28 19.13 -14.47
N SER A 161 31.23 18.44 -13.81
CA SER A 161 32.65 18.79 -13.81
C SER A 161 33.25 18.76 -15.22
N GLU A 162 32.90 17.74 -16.03
CA GLU A 162 33.34 17.67 -17.44
C GLU A 162 32.80 18.81 -18.27
N LEU A 163 31.50 19.11 -18.18
CA LEU A 163 30.87 20.20 -18.90
C LEU A 163 31.45 21.57 -18.51
N GLN A 164 31.75 21.77 -17.24
CA GLN A 164 32.42 23.00 -16.77
C GLN A 164 33.82 23.15 -17.39
N LYS A 165 34.57 22.06 -17.54
CA LYS A 165 35.90 22.08 -18.21
C LYS A 165 35.75 22.44 -19.70
N GLU A 166 34.75 21.85 -20.38
CA GLU A 166 34.48 22.15 -21.78
C GLU A 166 34.04 23.63 -21.98
N LEU A 167 33.14 24.10 -21.12
CA LEU A 167 32.69 25.50 -21.15
C LEU A 167 33.88 26.45 -20.96
N ARG A 168 34.77 26.18 -20.01
CA ARG A 168 35.97 26.97 -19.78
C ARG A 168 36.88 27.01 -21.03
N LYS A 169 37.10 25.85 -21.68
CA LYS A 169 37.89 25.81 -22.95
C LYS A 169 37.23 26.64 -24.06
N MET A 170 35.90 26.55 -24.19
CA MET A 170 35.18 27.39 -25.19
C MET A 170 35.29 28.87 -24.87
N GLN A 171 35.13 29.29 -23.62
CA GLN A 171 35.31 30.68 -23.19
C GLN A 171 36.72 31.19 -23.49
N GLU A 172 37.75 30.37 -23.17
CA GLU A 172 39.12 30.71 -23.49
C GLU A 172 39.39 30.85 -25.01
N SER A 173 38.67 30.04 -25.81
CA SER A 173 38.83 30.08 -27.28
C SER A 173 38.33 31.40 -27.91
N VAL A 174 37.30 32.00 -27.35
CA VAL A 174 36.73 33.26 -27.86
C VAL A 174 37.37 34.49 -27.26
N LEU A 175 38.22 34.38 -26.25
CA LEU A 175 38.87 35.50 -25.63
C LEU A 175 40.01 36.03 -26.50
N CYS A 176 40.24 37.34 -26.43
CA CYS A 176 41.36 38.02 -27.08
C CYS A 176 42.69 37.40 -26.57
N LYS A 177 43.54 36.95 -27.49
CA LYS A 177 44.83 36.28 -27.18
C LYS A 177 45.94 37.25 -26.71
N ILE A 178 45.60 38.53 -26.51
CA ILE A 178 46.50 39.55 -25.98
C ILE A 178 46.12 39.93 -24.54
N CYS A 179 44.84 40.32 -24.29
CA CYS A 179 44.44 40.78 -22.97
C CYS A 179 43.73 39.73 -22.14
N PHE A 180 43.23 38.64 -22.73
CA PHE A 180 42.47 37.55 -22.08
C PHE A 180 41.24 38.04 -21.28
N LYS A 181 40.77 39.26 -21.61
CA LYS A 181 39.61 39.87 -20.89
C LYS A 181 38.39 40.03 -21.78
N ASN A 182 38.61 40.52 -22.99
CA ASN A 182 37.56 40.85 -23.95
C ASN A 182 37.43 39.73 -25.00
N ASN A 183 36.23 39.55 -25.54
CA ASN A 183 36.04 38.61 -26.65
C ASN A 183 36.83 39.04 -27.88
N SER A 184 37.35 38.07 -28.61
CA SER A 184 37.95 38.29 -29.91
C SER A 184 36.87 38.69 -30.93
N CYS A 185 37.00 39.79 -31.57
CA CYS A 185 36.07 40.31 -32.57
C CYS A 185 36.73 40.75 -33.86
N ILE A 186 38.01 40.61 -33.95
CA ILE A 186 38.82 41.07 -35.09
C ILE A 186 39.35 39.86 -35.83
N VAL A 187 39.04 39.79 -37.13
CA VAL A 187 39.62 38.81 -38.08
C VAL A 187 40.76 39.45 -38.84
N LEU A 188 41.93 38.81 -38.85
CA LEU A 188 43.12 39.27 -39.47
C LEU A 188 43.26 38.70 -40.90
N ASN A 189 43.55 39.56 -41.90
CA ASN A 189 43.67 39.15 -43.29
C ASN A 189 45.15 39.19 -43.72
N PRO A 190 45.69 38.15 -44.41
CA PRO A 190 44.97 37.05 -45.07
C PRO A 190 44.83 35.77 -44.23
N CYS A 191 45.28 35.69 -42.97
CA CYS A 191 45.32 34.46 -42.22
C CYS A 191 43.98 34.05 -41.60
N SER A 192 42.97 34.93 -41.65
CA SER A 192 41.60 34.72 -41.19
C SER A 192 41.43 34.30 -39.67
N HIS A 193 42.47 34.51 -38.88
CA HIS A 193 42.41 34.22 -37.44
C HIS A 193 41.65 35.34 -36.70
N MET A 194 40.62 34.95 -35.95
CA MET A 194 39.91 35.83 -35.03
C MET A 194 40.51 35.69 -33.64
N CYS A 195 41.39 36.57 -33.26
CA CYS A 195 42.24 36.35 -32.05
C CYS A 195 42.47 37.63 -31.22
N THR A 196 41.96 38.77 -31.65
CA THR A 196 42.16 40.03 -30.92
C THR A 196 40.82 40.77 -30.72
N CYS A 197 40.73 41.58 -29.66
CA CYS A 197 39.64 42.51 -29.47
C CYS A 197 39.94 43.86 -30.17
N SER A 198 38.92 44.68 -30.31
CA SER A 198 39.01 46.00 -30.97
C SER A 198 40.00 46.98 -30.32
N THR A 199 40.29 46.79 -29.03
CA THR A 199 41.26 47.60 -28.30
C THR A 199 42.69 47.12 -28.56
N CYS A 200 42.90 45.79 -28.44
CA CYS A 200 44.26 45.22 -28.55
C CYS A 200 44.79 45.22 -29.97
N ILE A 201 43.95 45.14 -31.00
CA ILE A 201 44.41 45.23 -32.40
C ILE A 201 45.19 46.51 -32.68
N LYS A 202 44.78 47.61 -32.03
CA LYS A 202 45.44 48.94 -32.21
C LYS A 202 46.84 48.99 -31.60
N GLN A 203 47.16 48.05 -30.70
CA GLN A 203 48.47 47.97 -30.01
C GLN A 203 49.46 47.07 -30.73
N ILE A 204 49.05 46.33 -31.76
CA ILE A 204 49.93 45.45 -32.53
C ILE A 204 50.75 46.25 -33.52
N THR A 205 51.90 46.73 -33.10
CA THR A 205 52.78 47.57 -33.94
C THR A 205 53.50 46.78 -35.04
N ASN A 206 53.82 45.51 -34.80
CA ASN A 206 54.57 44.66 -35.73
C ASN A 206 53.68 43.95 -36.79
N LYS A 207 52.39 44.21 -36.81
CA LYS A 207 51.41 43.62 -37.73
C LYS A 207 51.51 42.09 -37.88
N LYS A 208 51.86 41.36 -36.82
CA LYS A 208 51.93 39.89 -36.83
C LYS A 208 50.76 39.29 -36.07
N CYS A 209 50.14 38.26 -36.64
CA CYS A 209 49.04 37.53 -36.01
C CYS A 209 49.49 36.85 -34.71
N PRO A 210 48.85 37.02 -33.57
CA PRO A 210 49.21 36.38 -32.32
C PRO A 210 49.15 34.83 -32.35
N ILE A 211 48.38 34.24 -33.25
CA ILE A 211 48.23 32.77 -33.38
C ILE A 211 49.33 32.21 -34.33
N CYS A 212 49.35 32.64 -35.60
CA CYS A 212 50.17 32.01 -36.61
C CYS A 212 51.41 32.83 -36.97
N ARG A 213 51.60 34.03 -36.39
CA ARG A 213 52.73 34.99 -36.65
C ARG A 213 52.79 35.52 -38.06
N ALA A 214 51.86 35.16 -38.95
CA ALA A 214 51.76 35.72 -40.29
C ALA A 214 51.54 37.23 -40.25
N VAL A 215 52.13 37.94 -41.19
CA VAL A 215 51.94 39.42 -41.32
C VAL A 215 50.53 39.66 -41.87
N PHE A 216 49.71 40.40 -41.15
CA PHE A 216 48.39 40.80 -41.63
C PHE A 216 48.46 42.19 -42.30
N ARG A 217 47.67 42.38 -43.38
CA ARG A 217 47.62 43.60 -44.14
C ARG A 217 46.43 44.45 -43.81
N SER A 218 45.33 43.82 -43.43
CA SER A 218 44.08 44.44 -43.01
C SER A 218 43.39 43.61 -41.95
N TYR A 219 42.39 44.17 -41.32
CA TYR A 219 41.51 43.45 -40.36
C TYR A 219 40.09 43.92 -40.50
N SER A 220 39.13 43.09 -40.14
CA SER A 220 37.68 43.39 -40.10
C SER A 220 37.08 43.05 -38.76
N ASN A 221 36.11 43.86 -38.34
CA ASN A 221 35.31 43.59 -37.16
C ASN A 221 34.23 42.52 -37.49
N VAL A 222 34.09 41.55 -36.64
CA VAL A 222 32.97 40.62 -36.68
C VAL A 222 32.08 40.89 -35.47
N PHE A 223 30.83 41.20 -35.74
CA PHE A 223 29.83 41.34 -34.69
C PHE A 223 29.31 39.92 -34.35
N ILE A 224 29.62 39.44 -33.15
CA ILE A 224 29.02 38.24 -32.62
C ILE A 224 27.77 38.72 -31.90
N SER A 225 26.60 38.49 -32.50
CA SER A 225 25.29 38.75 -31.89
C SER A 225 24.96 37.71 -30.83
#